data_68042e3470d54f3642d030dce1bccaab
#
_entry.id   68042e3470d54f3642d030dce1bccaab
#
_cell.length_a   1.000
_cell.length_b   1.000
_cell.length_c   1.000
_cell.angle_alpha   90.00
_cell.angle_beta   90.00
_cell.angle_gamma   90.00
#
_symmetry.space_group_name_H-M   'P 1'
#
loop_
_entity.id
_entity.type
_entity.pdbx_description
1 polymer ?
#
loop_
_entity_poly.entity_id
_entity_poly.type
_entity_poly.pdbx_seq_one_letter_code
_entity_poly.pdbx_strand_id
1 'polypeptide(L)'
;MEISPIIVSMKTASVSIVITFFLGLAAAYGVERIRSRKLQLVCDGILTLPLVLPPTVAGFFLLYIFGVKRPVGRFFLEFFGTKIAFSWQATVLAAVAISFPLMYRSARGALQQVDENLLYAGRTLGMSEWCIFWKVWFPNAMSGILSGGILAFARGLGEFLSLIH
;
A
#
# COMPACT_ATOMS: atom_id res chain seq x y z
N MET A 1 20.66 -6.87 25.85
CA MET A 1 19.55 -6.71 24.91
C MET A 1 20.04 -5.92 23.71
N GLU A 2 20.10 -6.54 22.56
CA GLU A 2 20.55 -5.87 21.34
C GLU A 2 19.46 -4.90 20.87
N ILE A 3 19.68 -3.59 21.04
CA ILE A 3 18.77 -2.52 20.60
C ILE A 3 18.76 -2.41 19.07
N SER A 4 19.79 -2.95 18.43
CA SER A 4 19.98 -2.92 16.98
C SER A 4 18.81 -3.51 16.15
N PRO A 5 18.25 -4.71 16.45
CA PRO A 5 17.15 -5.27 15.67
C PRO A 5 15.87 -4.44 15.76
N ILE A 6 15.58 -3.86 16.95
CA ILE A 6 14.39 -3.04 17.17
C ILE A 6 14.46 -1.75 16.36
N ILE A 7 15.62 -1.10 16.34
CA ILE A 7 15.84 0.13 15.57
C ILE A 7 15.68 -0.14 14.07
N VAL A 8 16.25 -1.24 13.58
CA VAL A 8 16.13 -1.64 12.17
C VAL A 8 14.66 -1.93 11.80
N SER A 9 13.94 -2.65 12.66
CA SER A 9 12.52 -2.95 12.46
C SER A 9 11.66 -1.68 12.45
N MET A 10 11.88 -0.76 13.38
CA MET A 10 11.16 0.52 13.41
C MET A 10 11.46 1.38 12.18
N LYS A 11 12.73 1.45 11.76
CA LYS A 11 13.12 2.17 10.55
C LYS A 11 12.46 1.59 9.31
N THR A 12 12.48 0.27 9.18
CA THR A 12 11.85 -0.43 8.06
C THR A 12 10.33 -0.21 8.06
N ALA A 13 9.68 -0.36 9.20
CA ALA A 13 8.24 -0.14 9.35
C ALA A 13 7.86 1.31 9.03
N SER A 14 8.63 2.30 9.46
CA SER A 14 8.37 3.71 9.18
C SER A 14 8.50 4.05 7.70
N VAL A 15 9.51 3.51 7.02
CA VAL A 15 9.67 3.73 5.58
C VAL A 15 8.59 2.99 4.79
N SER A 16 8.30 1.75 5.16
CA SER A 16 7.28 0.96 4.47
C SER A 16 5.88 1.54 4.63
N ILE A 17 5.52 2.09 5.81
CA ILE A 17 4.20 2.69 5.99
C ILE A 17 4.01 3.94 5.13
N VAL A 18 5.02 4.79 5.00
CA VAL A 18 4.94 5.97 4.14
C VAL A 18 4.67 5.55 2.69
N ILE A 19 5.44 4.59 2.18
CA ILE A 19 5.25 4.07 0.81
C ILE A 19 3.87 3.44 0.66
N THR A 20 3.47 2.59 1.60
CA THR A 20 2.18 1.89 1.61
C THR A 20 1.01 2.87 1.65
N PHE A 21 1.11 3.91 2.47
CA PHE A 21 0.09 4.95 2.60
C PHE A 21 -0.18 5.64 1.26
N PHE A 22 0.85 6.16 0.63
CA PHE A 22 0.71 6.86 -0.66
C PHE A 22 0.28 5.92 -1.79
N LEU A 23 0.87 4.73 -1.89
CA LEU A 23 0.49 3.75 -2.90
C LEU A 23 -0.94 3.23 -2.70
N GLY A 24 -1.33 2.92 -1.46
CA GLY A 24 -2.67 2.45 -1.14
C GLY A 24 -3.74 3.50 -1.42
N LEU A 25 -3.47 4.76 -1.04
CA LEU A 25 -4.37 5.88 -1.32
C LEU A 25 -4.48 6.18 -2.82
N ALA A 26 -3.35 6.20 -3.53
CA ALA A 26 -3.33 6.42 -4.98
C ALA A 26 -4.07 5.31 -5.74
N ALA A 27 -3.87 4.04 -5.34
CA ALA A 27 -4.56 2.91 -5.91
C ALA A 27 -6.07 2.96 -5.62
N ALA A 28 -6.47 3.28 -4.39
CA ALA A 28 -7.87 3.44 -4.00
C ALA A 28 -8.57 4.52 -4.82
N TYR A 29 -7.94 5.69 -4.94
CA TYR A 29 -8.44 6.79 -5.75
C TYR A 29 -8.51 6.42 -7.24
N GLY A 30 -7.47 5.76 -7.77
CA GLY A 30 -7.43 5.33 -9.17
C GLY A 30 -8.54 4.34 -9.51
N VAL A 31 -8.76 3.34 -8.65
CA VAL A 31 -9.81 2.33 -8.86
C VAL A 31 -11.21 2.94 -8.73
N GLU A 32 -11.41 3.88 -7.81
CA GLU A 32 -12.70 4.55 -7.63
C GLU A 32 -13.09 5.40 -8.86
N ARG A 33 -12.12 5.88 -9.63
CA ARG A 33 -12.36 6.62 -10.89
C ARG A 33 -12.69 5.73 -12.09
N ILE A 34 -12.52 4.43 -11.98
CA ILE A 34 -12.85 3.50 -13.08
C ILE A 34 -14.36 3.44 -13.23
N ARG A 35 -14.87 3.79 -14.42
CA ARG A 35 -16.31 3.82 -14.75
C ARG A 35 -16.95 2.42 -14.79
N SER A 36 -16.17 1.41 -15.11
CA SER A 36 -16.66 0.03 -15.27
C SER A 36 -16.62 -0.72 -13.94
N ARG A 37 -17.80 -1.06 -13.40
CA ARG A 37 -17.92 -1.82 -12.15
C ARG A 37 -17.23 -3.20 -12.22
N LYS A 38 -17.25 -3.83 -13.40
CA LYS A 38 -16.54 -5.10 -13.61
C LYS A 38 -15.03 -4.94 -13.48
N LEU A 39 -14.48 -3.87 -14.06
CA LEU A 39 -13.04 -3.56 -13.95
C LEU A 39 -12.65 -3.23 -12.51
N GLN A 40 -13.49 -2.48 -11.78
CA GLN A 40 -13.26 -2.20 -10.36
C GLN A 40 -13.15 -3.50 -9.57
N LEU A 41 -14.09 -4.44 -9.75
CA LEU A 41 -14.08 -5.74 -9.06
C LEU A 41 -12.82 -6.56 -9.38
N VAL A 42 -12.37 -6.57 -10.63
CA VAL A 42 -11.13 -7.26 -11.02
C VAL A 42 -9.92 -6.61 -10.37
N CYS A 43 -9.82 -5.29 -10.41
CA CYS A 43 -8.73 -4.55 -9.75
C CYS A 43 -8.73 -4.81 -8.25
N ASP A 44 -9.90 -4.79 -7.59
CA ASP A 44 -10.03 -5.13 -6.18
C ASP A 44 -9.51 -6.53 -5.86
N GLY A 45 -9.94 -7.50 -6.65
CA GLY A 45 -9.48 -8.89 -6.51
C GLY A 45 -7.95 -8.99 -6.59
N ILE A 46 -7.35 -8.38 -7.61
CA ILE A 46 -5.90 -8.41 -7.84
C ILE A 46 -5.15 -7.68 -6.71
N LEU A 47 -5.58 -6.47 -6.34
CA LEU A 47 -4.90 -5.64 -5.34
C LEU A 47 -5.04 -6.19 -3.91
N THR A 48 -6.11 -6.96 -3.65
CA THR A 48 -6.32 -7.59 -2.34
C THR A 48 -5.82 -9.04 -2.26
N LEU A 49 -5.40 -9.62 -3.39
CA LEU A 49 -4.91 -10.99 -3.47
C LEU A 49 -3.77 -11.29 -2.46
N PRO A 50 -2.77 -10.41 -2.26
CA PRO A 50 -1.71 -10.66 -1.28
C PRO A 50 -2.22 -10.84 0.16
N LEU A 51 -3.41 -10.30 0.50
CA LEU A 51 -3.98 -10.45 1.84
C LEU A 51 -4.45 -11.87 2.14
N VAL A 52 -4.85 -12.60 1.11
CA VAL A 52 -5.38 -13.97 1.21
C VAL A 52 -4.26 -15.00 1.15
N LEU A 53 -3.12 -14.63 0.56
CA LEU A 53 -1.99 -15.54 0.44
C LEU A 53 -1.28 -15.73 1.80
N PRO A 54 -0.88 -16.96 2.15
CA PRO A 54 0.02 -17.19 3.27
C PRO A 54 1.30 -16.37 3.13
N PRO A 55 1.87 -15.83 4.23
CA PRO A 55 3.09 -15.00 4.17
C PRO A 55 4.26 -15.69 3.47
N THR A 56 4.39 -17.01 3.63
CA THR A 56 5.41 -17.82 2.97
C THR A 56 5.26 -17.83 1.44
N VAL A 57 4.02 -17.89 0.95
CA VAL A 57 3.71 -17.85 -0.48
C VAL A 57 3.95 -16.45 -1.03
N ALA A 58 3.54 -15.41 -0.31
CA ALA A 58 3.83 -14.02 -0.68
C ALA A 58 5.34 -13.76 -0.74
N GLY A 59 6.11 -14.24 0.25
CA GLY A 59 7.57 -14.17 0.25
C GLY A 59 8.21 -14.89 -0.94
N PHE A 60 7.71 -16.07 -1.29
CA PHE A 60 8.16 -16.80 -2.48
C PHE A 60 7.91 -16.02 -3.78
N PHE A 61 6.73 -15.43 -3.94
CA PHE A 61 6.41 -14.60 -5.10
C PHE A 61 7.32 -13.37 -5.18
N LEU A 62 7.60 -12.72 -4.07
CA LEU A 62 8.54 -11.59 -4.03
C LEU A 62 9.94 -12.02 -4.45
N LEU A 63 10.45 -13.14 -3.93
CA LEU A 63 11.73 -13.69 -4.37
C LEU A 63 11.72 -14.11 -5.84
N TYR A 64 10.59 -14.63 -6.33
CA TYR A 64 10.45 -15.01 -7.72
C TYR A 64 10.47 -13.79 -8.66
N ILE A 65 9.86 -12.68 -8.27
CA ILE A 65 9.80 -11.45 -9.09
C ILE A 65 11.11 -10.66 -9.00
N PHE A 66 11.62 -10.44 -7.78
CA PHE A 66 12.79 -9.59 -7.49
C PHE A 66 14.12 -10.36 -7.39
N GLY A 67 14.11 -11.67 -7.60
CA GLY A 67 15.31 -12.48 -7.58
C GLY A 67 16.34 -12.01 -8.62
N VAL A 68 17.64 -12.10 -8.26
CA VAL A 68 18.78 -11.59 -9.06
C VAL A 68 18.82 -12.14 -10.49
N LYS A 69 18.27 -13.34 -10.72
CA LYS A 69 18.22 -13.97 -12.06
C LYS A 69 16.98 -13.60 -12.86
N ARG A 70 16.05 -12.79 -12.33
CA ARG A 70 14.79 -12.41 -12.99
C ARG A 70 14.86 -11.02 -13.63
N PRO A 71 14.04 -10.72 -14.65
CA PRO A 71 14.10 -9.45 -15.38
C PRO A 71 14.02 -8.22 -14.49
N VAL A 72 13.12 -8.25 -13.51
CA VAL A 72 12.91 -7.12 -12.58
C VAL A 72 14.12 -6.97 -11.65
N GLY A 73 14.62 -8.08 -11.07
CA GLY A 73 15.81 -8.05 -10.22
C GLY A 73 17.06 -7.60 -10.97
N ARG A 74 17.22 -8.00 -12.24
CA ARG A 74 18.31 -7.54 -13.11
C ARG A 74 18.22 -6.05 -13.42
N PHE A 75 17.04 -5.56 -13.76
CA PHE A 75 16.81 -4.13 -14.00
C PHE A 75 17.22 -3.27 -12.80
N PHE A 76 16.83 -3.69 -11.60
CA PHE A 76 17.23 -3.00 -10.36
C PHE A 76 18.73 -3.12 -10.07
N LEU A 77 19.33 -4.25 -10.37
CA LEU A 77 20.79 -4.45 -10.23
C LEU A 77 21.58 -3.54 -11.17
N GLU A 78 21.13 -3.40 -12.42
CA GLU A 78 21.78 -2.59 -13.45
C GLU A 78 21.57 -1.09 -13.20
N PHE A 79 20.39 -0.70 -12.69
CA PHE A 79 20.05 0.72 -12.50
C PHE A 79 20.50 1.29 -11.15
N PHE A 80 20.45 0.50 -10.08
CA PHE A 80 20.78 0.92 -8.71
C PHE A 80 22.04 0.28 -8.15
N GLY A 81 22.68 -0.64 -8.87
CA GLY A 81 23.92 -1.29 -8.45
C GLY A 81 23.82 -2.16 -7.19
N THR A 82 22.60 -2.38 -6.67
CA THR A 82 22.35 -3.11 -5.43
C THR A 82 21.52 -4.36 -5.66
N LYS A 83 21.92 -5.46 -5.00
CA LYS A 83 21.13 -6.70 -4.97
C LYS A 83 19.95 -6.49 -4.03
N ILE A 84 18.73 -6.46 -4.56
CA ILE A 84 17.52 -6.34 -3.72
C ILE A 84 17.35 -7.58 -2.84
N ALA A 85 17.55 -8.78 -3.41
CA ALA A 85 17.44 -10.02 -2.65
C ALA A 85 18.42 -10.02 -1.46
N PHE A 86 17.88 -10.29 -0.26
CA PHE A 86 18.61 -10.30 1.02
C PHE A 86 19.18 -8.92 1.46
N SER A 87 18.62 -7.83 0.99
CA SER A 87 18.97 -6.47 1.42
C SER A 87 17.86 -5.85 2.28
N TRP A 88 18.17 -4.75 2.97
CA TRP A 88 17.18 -3.95 3.70
C TRP A 88 16.02 -3.49 2.80
N GLN A 89 16.30 -3.20 1.53
CA GLN A 89 15.27 -2.82 0.55
C GLN A 89 14.28 -3.96 0.29
N ALA A 90 14.73 -5.22 0.26
CA ALA A 90 13.83 -6.37 0.14
C ALA A 90 12.86 -6.46 1.33
N THR A 91 13.35 -6.18 2.52
CA THR A 91 12.53 -6.18 3.74
C THR A 91 11.47 -5.08 3.68
N VAL A 92 11.83 -3.89 3.22
CA VAL A 92 10.87 -2.78 3.00
C VAL A 92 9.82 -3.17 1.96
N LEU A 93 10.23 -3.74 0.82
CA LEU A 93 9.30 -4.19 -0.24
C LEU A 93 8.35 -5.28 0.26
N ALA A 94 8.85 -6.23 1.04
CA ALA A 94 8.01 -7.27 1.65
C ALA A 94 6.97 -6.66 2.60
N ALA A 95 7.39 -5.74 3.46
CA ALA A 95 6.49 -5.04 4.37
C ALA A 95 5.43 -4.22 3.62
N VAL A 96 5.81 -3.52 2.56
CA VAL A 96 4.87 -2.80 1.69
C VAL A 96 3.88 -3.76 1.05
N ALA A 97 4.34 -4.87 0.46
CA ALA A 97 3.47 -5.83 -0.23
C ALA A 97 2.42 -6.46 0.71
N ILE A 98 2.78 -6.72 1.97
CA ILE A 98 1.88 -7.32 2.96
C ILE A 98 0.90 -6.27 3.53
N SER A 99 1.36 -5.04 3.74
CA SER A 99 0.55 -3.97 4.34
C SER A 99 -0.31 -3.22 3.32
N PHE A 100 0.09 -3.22 2.05
CA PHE A 100 -0.58 -2.49 0.97
C PHE A 100 -2.06 -2.86 0.80
N PRO A 101 -2.47 -4.15 0.75
CA PRO A 101 -3.88 -4.49 0.57
C PRO A 101 -4.77 -3.96 1.68
N LEU A 102 -4.26 -3.94 2.92
CA LEU A 102 -5.00 -3.45 4.08
C LEU A 102 -5.22 -1.94 3.99
N MET A 103 -4.16 -1.19 3.65
CA MET A 103 -4.25 0.26 3.41
C MET A 103 -5.19 0.59 2.26
N TYR A 104 -5.04 -0.11 1.14
CA TYR A 104 -5.88 0.04 -0.04
C TYR A 104 -7.37 -0.14 0.28
N ARG A 105 -7.73 -1.25 0.95
CA ARG A 105 -9.13 -1.54 1.31
C ARG A 105 -9.71 -0.50 2.27
N SER A 106 -8.94 -0.10 3.26
CA SER A 106 -9.39 0.92 4.22
C SER A 106 -9.57 2.28 3.56
N ALA A 107 -8.61 2.71 2.73
CA ALA A 107 -8.69 3.96 1.99
C ALA A 107 -9.89 3.95 1.02
N ARG A 108 -10.07 2.85 0.28
CA ARG A 108 -11.20 2.71 -0.64
C ARG A 108 -12.54 2.73 0.07
N GLY A 109 -12.69 1.96 1.16
CA GLY A 109 -13.90 1.96 1.96
C GLY A 109 -14.23 3.34 2.56
N ALA A 110 -13.19 4.08 2.96
CA ALA A 110 -13.36 5.45 3.46
C ALA A 110 -13.80 6.42 2.34
N LEU A 111 -13.22 6.30 1.14
CA LEU A 111 -13.63 7.12 0.00
C LEU A 111 -15.08 6.83 -0.44
N GLN A 112 -15.51 5.57 -0.38
CA GLN A 112 -16.87 5.15 -0.75
C GLN A 112 -17.95 5.60 0.26
N GLN A 113 -17.56 5.88 1.51
CA GLN A 113 -18.49 6.38 2.53
C GLN A 113 -18.79 7.87 2.40
N VAL A 114 -18.01 8.60 1.62
CA VAL A 114 -18.27 10.02 1.39
C VAL A 114 -19.50 10.18 0.47
N ASP A 115 -20.43 11.06 0.87
CA ASP A 115 -21.65 11.32 0.12
C ASP A 115 -21.30 11.86 -1.29
N GLU A 116 -21.80 11.17 -2.31
CA GLU A 116 -21.61 11.56 -3.71
C GLU A 116 -22.16 12.96 -4.00
N ASN A 117 -23.21 13.40 -3.28
CA ASN A 117 -23.79 14.73 -3.43
C ASN A 117 -22.76 15.84 -3.14
N LEU A 118 -21.83 15.61 -2.22
CA LEU A 118 -20.74 16.55 -1.96
C LEU A 118 -19.80 16.67 -3.16
N LEU A 119 -19.54 15.57 -3.84
CA LEU A 119 -18.69 15.54 -5.04
C LEU A 119 -19.41 16.23 -6.23
N TYR A 120 -20.70 15.98 -6.38
CA TYR A 120 -21.52 16.65 -7.40
C TYR A 120 -21.64 18.16 -7.14
N ALA A 121 -21.82 18.57 -5.88
CA ALA A 121 -21.81 19.99 -5.52
C ALA A 121 -20.48 20.68 -5.88
N GLY A 122 -19.35 20.02 -5.62
CA GLY A 122 -18.04 20.51 -6.04
C GLY A 122 -17.93 20.69 -7.56
N ARG A 123 -18.46 19.73 -8.34
CA ARG A 123 -18.48 19.80 -9.80
C ARG A 123 -19.36 20.93 -10.32
N THR A 124 -20.54 21.15 -9.71
CA THR A 124 -21.44 22.26 -10.09
C THR A 124 -20.84 23.62 -9.80
N LEU A 125 -19.96 23.72 -8.80
CA LEU A 125 -19.18 24.92 -8.50
C LEU A 125 -17.96 25.11 -9.44
N GLY A 126 -17.79 24.26 -10.45
CA GLY A 126 -16.70 24.36 -11.40
C GLY A 126 -15.32 23.93 -10.87
N MET A 127 -15.28 23.21 -9.75
CA MET A 127 -14.02 22.72 -9.19
C MET A 127 -13.44 21.60 -10.07
N SER A 128 -12.12 21.61 -10.27
CA SER A 128 -11.43 20.49 -10.94
C SER A 128 -11.49 19.22 -10.08
N GLU A 129 -11.42 18.04 -10.70
CA GLU A 129 -11.43 16.75 -10.00
C GLU A 129 -10.31 16.63 -8.96
N TRP A 130 -9.15 17.23 -9.23
CA TRP A 130 -8.04 17.29 -8.29
C TRP A 130 -8.35 18.16 -7.06
N CYS A 131 -9.03 19.30 -7.31
CA CYS A 131 -9.47 20.19 -6.24
C CYS A 131 -10.57 19.54 -5.38
N ILE A 132 -11.51 18.83 -6.01
CA ILE A 132 -12.55 18.05 -5.31
C ILE A 132 -11.91 16.97 -4.45
N PHE A 133 -10.92 16.26 -4.98
CA PHE A 133 -10.20 15.23 -4.20
C PHE A 133 -9.60 15.83 -2.93
N TRP A 134 -8.80 16.87 -3.03
CA TRP A 134 -8.08 17.42 -1.87
C TRP A 134 -8.94 18.24 -0.91
N LYS A 135 -10.00 18.93 -1.40
CA LYS A 135 -10.83 19.82 -0.57
C LYS A 135 -12.12 19.18 -0.06
N VAL A 136 -12.62 18.15 -0.74
CA VAL A 136 -13.89 17.53 -0.40
C VAL A 136 -13.70 16.06 -0.06
N TRP A 137 -13.18 15.27 -0.97
CA TRP A 137 -13.16 13.82 -0.83
C TRP A 137 -12.21 13.35 0.26
N PHE A 138 -10.94 13.74 0.18
CA PHE A 138 -9.89 13.35 1.12
C PHE A 138 -10.18 13.79 2.57
N PRO A 139 -10.56 15.07 2.87
CA PRO A 139 -10.84 15.47 4.24
C PRO A 139 -12.02 14.71 4.87
N ASN A 140 -13.07 14.43 4.10
CA ASN A 140 -14.23 13.68 4.60
C ASN A 140 -13.92 12.18 4.79
N ALA A 141 -12.99 11.62 4.04
CA ALA A 141 -12.53 10.24 4.17
C ALA A 141 -11.36 10.08 5.17
N MET A 142 -10.83 11.17 5.72
CA MET A 142 -9.56 11.19 6.45
C MET A 142 -9.53 10.25 7.67
N SER A 143 -10.63 10.16 8.41
CA SER A 143 -10.71 9.27 9.59
C SER A 143 -10.50 7.81 9.22
N GLY A 144 -11.15 7.34 8.16
CA GLY A 144 -11.00 5.96 7.67
C GLY A 144 -9.64 5.72 7.01
N ILE A 145 -9.09 6.70 6.30
CA ILE A 145 -7.74 6.62 5.72
C ILE A 145 -6.68 6.51 6.81
N LEU A 146 -6.78 7.33 7.87
CA LEU A 146 -5.85 7.27 9.00
C LEU A 146 -5.96 5.96 9.76
N SER A 147 -7.18 5.47 10.00
CA SER A 147 -7.41 4.15 10.61
C SER A 147 -6.77 3.03 9.79
N GLY A 148 -6.89 3.09 8.46
CA GLY A 148 -6.21 2.18 7.55
C GLY A 148 -4.69 2.26 7.62
N GLY A 149 -4.15 3.46 7.75
CA GLY A 149 -2.72 3.68 7.95
C GLY A 149 -2.20 3.06 9.23
N ILE A 150 -2.91 3.23 10.34
CA ILE A 150 -2.56 2.64 11.64
C ILE A 150 -2.60 1.10 11.56
N LEU A 151 -3.63 0.53 10.95
CA LEU A 151 -3.76 -0.92 10.78
C LEU A 151 -2.65 -1.49 9.88
N ALA A 152 -2.31 -0.80 8.79
CA ALA A 152 -1.24 -1.20 7.89
C ALA A 152 0.13 -1.13 8.59
N PHE A 153 0.35 -0.11 9.43
CA PHE A 153 1.55 0.01 10.25
C PHE A 153 1.67 -1.11 11.28
N ALA A 154 0.59 -1.37 12.04
CA ALA A 154 0.53 -2.46 13.01
C ALA A 154 0.79 -3.82 12.35
N ARG A 155 0.24 -4.05 11.16
CA ARG A 155 0.48 -5.27 10.37
C ARG A 155 1.95 -5.40 9.98
N GLY A 156 2.55 -4.31 9.47
CA GLY A 156 3.97 -4.27 9.11
C GLY A 156 4.88 -4.56 10.31
N LEU A 157 4.60 -3.96 11.46
CA LEU A 157 5.35 -4.21 12.70
C LEU A 157 5.20 -5.67 13.18
N GLY A 158 4.01 -6.23 13.11
CA GLY A 158 3.74 -7.60 13.56
C GLY A 158 4.57 -8.64 12.80
N GLU A 159 4.81 -8.44 11.51
CA GLU A 159 5.63 -9.33 10.70
C GLU A 159 7.09 -9.34 11.17
N PHE A 160 7.64 -8.19 11.58
CA PHE A 160 9.01 -8.10 12.06
C PHE A 160 9.18 -8.65 13.48
N LEU A 161 8.21 -8.45 14.34
CA LEU A 161 8.24 -8.96 15.72
C LEU A 161 8.16 -10.49 15.76
N SER A 162 7.44 -11.11 14.82
CA SER A 162 7.36 -12.56 14.73
C SER A 162 8.68 -13.23 14.28
N LEU A 163 9.57 -12.48 13.65
CA LEU A 163 10.90 -12.97 13.22
C LEU A 163 11.96 -12.90 14.32
N ILE A 164 11.67 -12.24 15.45
CA ILE A 164 12.60 -12.06 16.58
C ILE A 164 12.41 -13.17 17.63
N HIS A 165 11.33 -13.96 17.54
CA HIS A 165 11.08 -15.15 18.33
C HIS A 165 11.50 -16.41 17.60
#